data_0de4bb7ebaee81611f8787fced51d68f
#
_entry.id   0de4bb7ebaee81611f8787fced51d68f
#
_cell.length_a   1.000
_cell.length_b   1.000
_cell.length_c   1.000
_cell.angle_alpha   90.00
_cell.angle_beta   90.00
_cell.angle_gamma   90.00
#
_symmetry.space_group_name_H-M   'P 1'
#
loop_
_entity.id
_entity.type
_entity.pdbx_description
1 polymer ?
#
loop_
_entity_poly.entity_id
_entity_poly.type
_entity_poly.pdbx_seq_one_letter_code
_entity_poly.pdbx_strand_id
1 'polypeptide(L)'
;MSHKLVKKQPEKEGIKKKRLNRVYFICLIVLAICFALIWISVAVTSAKFEKQMEHMVLGKDYFLEDVTIIKKKVDSYSSSELSTTENYFFYYGNEEQEKMQIPHDIYVQYAIGDKIPAYTVNHVSYGYTRESILPREEFRQNELMKCFGVLLGVGIVTIAILYWFHRIT
;
A
#
# COMPACT_ATOMS: atom_id res chain seq x y z
N MET A 1 -11.46 9.32 -71.66
CA MET A 1 -11.86 8.15 -70.82
C MET A 1 -11.04 8.15 -69.55
N SER A 2 -11.60 7.91 -68.40
CA SER A 2 -10.99 7.81 -67.05
C SER A 2 -11.16 8.99 -66.12
N HIS A 3 -12.34 9.17 -65.56
CA HIS A 3 -12.55 10.01 -64.35
C HIS A 3 -13.67 9.42 -63.48
N LYS A 4 -13.42 8.26 -62.84
CA LYS A 4 -14.44 7.70 -61.90
C LYS A 4 -13.91 6.84 -60.74
N LEU A 5 -12.70 7.05 -60.23
CA LEU A 5 -12.17 6.16 -59.17
C LEU A 5 -11.65 6.82 -57.86
N VAL A 6 -11.94 8.10 -57.60
CA VAL A 6 -11.29 8.77 -56.43
C VAL A 6 -12.25 9.25 -55.32
N LYS A 7 -13.52 8.85 -55.25
CA LYS A 7 -14.48 9.41 -54.30
C LYS A 7 -14.98 8.50 -53.15
N LYS A 8 -14.39 7.34 -52.87
CA LYS A 8 -14.89 6.41 -51.82
C LYS A 8 -14.05 6.27 -50.58
N GLN A 9 -12.90 6.89 -50.46
CA GLN A 9 -12.01 6.74 -49.28
C GLN A 9 -12.35 7.58 -48.03
N PRO A 10 -12.78 8.84 -48.09
CA PRO A 10 -12.90 9.70 -46.87
C PRO A 10 -14.03 9.26 -45.94
N GLU A 11 -15.09 8.65 -46.42
CA GLU A 11 -16.23 8.24 -45.57
C GLU A 11 -15.90 7.02 -44.69
N LYS A 12 -15.14 6.07 -45.19
CA LYS A 12 -14.70 4.90 -44.44
C LYS A 12 -13.70 5.25 -43.33
N GLU A 13 -12.82 6.20 -43.55
CA GLU A 13 -11.87 6.69 -42.54
C GLU A 13 -12.57 7.42 -41.38
N GLY A 14 -13.58 8.22 -41.66
CA GLY A 14 -14.38 8.89 -40.64
C GLY A 14 -15.13 7.93 -39.70
N ILE A 15 -15.66 6.82 -40.28
CA ILE A 15 -16.36 5.79 -39.51
C ILE A 15 -15.36 4.99 -38.61
N LYS A 16 -14.17 4.66 -39.13
CA LYS A 16 -13.12 3.98 -38.40
C LYS A 16 -12.64 4.83 -37.20
N LYS A 17 -12.41 6.11 -37.41
CA LYS A 17 -11.98 7.05 -36.34
C LYS A 17 -13.04 7.19 -35.23
N LYS A 18 -14.33 7.24 -35.60
CA LYS A 18 -15.44 7.27 -34.60
C LYS A 18 -15.52 5.97 -33.76
N ARG A 19 -15.32 4.80 -34.40
CA ARG A 19 -15.32 3.52 -33.68
C ARG A 19 -14.12 3.41 -32.75
N LEU A 20 -12.93 3.80 -33.19
CA LEU A 20 -11.72 3.79 -32.39
C LEU A 20 -11.87 4.68 -31.15
N ASN A 21 -12.39 5.90 -31.31
CA ASN A 21 -12.63 6.81 -30.18
C ASN A 21 -13.63 6.24 -29.15
N ARG A 22 -14.67 5.51 -29.58
CA ARG A 22 -15.60 4.85 -28.66
C ARG A 22 -14.89 3.74 -27.86
N VAL A 23 -14.04 2.95 -28.48
CA VAL A 23 -13.29 1.90 -27.79
C VAL A 23 -12.34 2.50 -26.76
N TYR A 24 -11.60 3.56 -27.10
CA TYR A 24 -10.75 4.27 -26.15
C TYR A 24 -11.55 4.83 -24.97
N PHE A 25 -12.72 5.39 -25.24
CA PHE A 25 -13.58 5.93 -24.17
C PHE A 25 -14.08 4.83 -23.22
N ILE A 26 -14.48 3.67 -23.76
CA ILE A 26 -14.87 2.51 -22.93
C ILE A 26 -13.69 2.02 -22.10
N CYS A 27 -12.48 1.92 -22.66
CA CYS A 27 -11.29 1.52 -21.91
C CYS A 27 -10.95 2.50 -20.77
N LEU A 28 -11.12 3.80 -21.00
CA LEU A 28 -10.94 4.81 -19.94
C LEU A 28 -11.96 4.66 -18.80
N ILE A 29 -13.21 4.38 -19.13
CA ILE A 29 -14.25 4.12 -18.12
C ILE A 29 -13.91 2.87 -17.31
N VAL A 30 -13.50 1.78 -17.95
CA VAL A 30 -13.11 0.54 -17.26
C VAL A 30 -11.93 0.79 -16.33
N LEU A 31 -10.91 1.52 -16.78
CA LEU A 31 -9.77 1.91 -15.96
C LEU A 31 -10.20 2.74 -14.74
N ALA A 32 -11.08 3.72 -14.93
CA ALA A 32 -11.59 4.55 -13.83
C ALA A 32 -12.36 3.72 -12.80
N ILE A 33 -13.18 2.77 -13.25
CA ILE A 33 -13.91 1.83 -12.38
C ILE A 33 -12.92 0.95 -11.59
N CYS A 34 -11.89 0.40 -12.24
CA CYS A 34 -10.87 -0.39 -11.56
C CYS A 34 -10.13 0.42 -10.49
N PHE A 35 -9.79 1.67 -10.78
CA PHE A 35 -9.19 2.58 -9.79
C PHE A 35 -10.11 2.80 -8.59
N ALA A 36 -11.39 3.09 -8.84
CA ALA A 36 -12.37 3.29 -7.77
C ALA A 36 -12.53 2.02 -6.89
N LEU A 37 -12.56 0.84 -7.50
CA LEU A 37 -12.66 -0.43 -6.77
C LEU A 37 -11.42 -0.69 -5.88
N ILE A 38 -10.22 -0.29 -6.32
CA ILE A 38 -9.01 -0.39 -5.50
C ILE A 38 -9.11 0.52 -4.28
N TRP A 39 -9.50 1.78 -4.46
CA TRP A 39 -9.67 2.71 -3.35
C TRP A 39 -10.69 2.21 -2.32
N ILE A 40 -11.82 1.67 -2.79
CA ILE A 40 -12.83 1.05 -1.93
C ILE A 40 -12.25 -0.16 -1.19
N SER A 41 -11.51 -1.02 -1.88
CA SER A 41 -10.86 -2.19 -1.27
C SER A 41 -9.90 -1.79 -0.15
N VAL A 42 -9.03 -0.80 -0.39
CA VAL A 42 -8.09 -0.28 0.60
C VAL A 42 -8.84 0.29 1.82
N ALA A 43 -9.89 1.07 1.60
CA ALA A 43 -10.70 1.65 2.68
C ALA A 43 -11.40 0.57 3.53
N VAL A 44 -12.01 -0.43 2.89
CA VAL A 44 -12.65 -1.57 3.56
C VAL A 44 -11.65 -2.38 4.36
N THR A 45 -10.45 -2.60 3.82
CA THR A 45 -9.38 -3.34 4.49
C THR A 45 -8.88 -2.60 5.72
N SER A 46 -8.68 -1.28 5.62
CA SER A 46 -8.31 -0.45 6.78
C SER A 46 -9.38 -0.49 7.87
N ALA A 47 -10.65 -0.37 7.51
CA ALA A 47 -11.75 -0.43 8.47
C ALA A 47 -11.87 -1.83 9.15
N LYS A 48 -11.62 -2.91 8.40
CA LYS A 48 -11.58 -4.27 8.98
C LYS A 48 -10.44 -4.42 9.97
N PHE A 49 -9.27 -3.89 9.65
CA PHE A 49 -8.10 -3.91 10.52
C PHE A 49 -8.37 -3.15 11.83
N GLU A 50 -8.91 -1.94 11.75
CA GLU A 50 -9.28 -1.13 12.93
C GLU A 50 -10.30 -1.88 13.80
N LYS A 51 -11.34 -2.45 13.19
CA LYS A 51 -12.34 -3.24 13.92
C LYS A 51 -11.73 -4.49 14.58
N GLN A 52 -10.79 -5.16 13.92
CA GLN A 52 -10.09 -6.30 14.52
C GLN A 52 -9.27 -5.86 15.73
N MET A 53 -8.60 -4.72 15.65
CA MET A 53 -7.86 -4.13 16.78
C MET A 53 -8.75 -3.78 17.97
N GLU A 54 -9.94 -3.22 17.73
CA GLU A 54 -10.89 -2.90 18.79
C GLU A 54 -11.32 -4.13 19.61
N HIS A 55 -11.40 -5.30 18.96
CA HIS A 55 -11.83 -6.55 19.59
C HIS A 55 -10.70 -7.35 20.24
N MET A 56 -9.45 -6.95 20.10
CA MET A 56 -8.31 -7.62 20.72
C MET A 56 -8.30 -7.41 22.23
N VAL A 57 -8.09 -8.50 22.98
CA VAL A 57 -8.14 -8.54 24.44
C VAL A 57 -6.73 -8.72 25.00
N LEU A 58 -6.36 -7.86 25.96
CA LEU A 58 -5.11 -7.97 26.71
C LEU A 58 -5.05 -9.30 27.48
N GLY A 59 -3.92 -9.99 27.40
CA GLY A 59 -3.69 -11.29 28.03
C GLY A 59 -4.22 -12.48 27.22
N LYS A 60 -4.84 -12.24 26.05
CA LYS A 60 -5.29 -13.28 25.13
C LYS A 60 -4.72 -13.08 23.72
N ASP A 61 -4.97 -11.92 23.14
CA ASP A 61 -4.60 -11.61 21.77
C ASP A 61 -3.32 -10.78 21.70
N TYR A 62 -2.98 -10.10 22.78
CA TYR A 62 -1.72 -9.38 22.98
C TYR A 62 -1.37 -9.30 24.45
N PHE A 63 -0.10 -9.09 24.76
CA PHE A 63 0.46 -9.08 26.11
C PHE A 63 1.21 -7.77 26.37
N LEU A 64 1.33 -7.37 27.61
CA LEU A 64 2.15 -6.27 28.07
C LEU A 64 3.25 -6.86 28.94
N GLU A 65 4.52 -6.65 28.56
CA GLU A 65 5.69 -7.22 29.22
C GLU A 65 6.75 -6.15 29.42
N ASP A 66 7.55 -6.31 30.48
CA ASP A 66 8.67 -5.44 30.74
C ASP A 66 9.89 -5.86 29.92
N VAL A 67 10.36 -4.97 29.06
CA VAL A 67 11.49 -5.20 28.18
C VAL A 67 12.67 -4.34 28.63
N THR A 68 13.87 -4.95 28.75
CA THR A 68 15.09 -4.22 29.14
C THR A 68 15.71 -3.54 27.92
N ILE A 69 16.00 -2.25 28.05
CA ILE A 69 16.66 -1.45 27.02
C ILE A 69 18.15 -1.79 27.01
N ILE A 70 18.66 -2.35 25.93
CA ILE A 70 20.08 -2.67 25.79
C ILE A 70 20.86 -1.60 25.03
N LYS A 71 20.19 -0.82 24.17
CA LYS A 71 20.80 0.23 23.36
C LYS A 71 19.76 1.28 22.95
N LYS A 72 20.22 2.50 22.74
CA LYS A 72 19.43 3.64 22.27
C LYS A 72 20.02 4.15 20.95
N LYS A 73 19.18 4.49 19.98
CA LYS A 73 19.61 5.03 18.69
C LYS A 73 18.63 6.06 18.16
N VAL A 74 19.16 7.08 17.52
CA VAL A 74 18.40 8.07 16.73
C VAL A 74 18.78 7.94 15.28
N ASP A 75 17.79 7.72 14.41
CA ASP A 75 17.96 7.72 12.98
C ASP A 75 17.40 9.02 12.41
N SER A 76 18.25 9.86 11.86
CA SER A 76 17.88 11.14 11.26
C SER A 76 17.80 11.01 9.74
N TYR A 77 16.66 11.38 9.17
CA TYR A 77 16.44 11.43 7.71
C TYR A 77 16.21 12.87 7.28
N SER A 78 17.07 13.34 6.38
CA SER A 78 16.86 14.63 5.71
C SER A 78 16.01 14.39 4.47
N SER A 79 14.75 14.79 4.48
CA SER A 79 13.85 14.67 3.32
C SER A 79 13.88 15.89 2.40
N SER A 80 14.44 16.99 2.86
CA SER A 80 14.71 18.23 2.10
C SER A 80 15.69 19.09 2.89
N GLU A 81 16.26 20.13 2.26
CA GLU A 81 17.19 21.09 2.92
C GLU A 81 16.59 21.79 4.16
N LEU A 82 15.27 21.69 4.37
CA LEU A 82 14.52 22.43 5.38
C LEU A 82 13.86 21.55 6.47
N SER A 83 13.85 20.22 6.34
CA SER A 83 13.24 19.36 7.36
C SER A 83 14.03 18.09 7.61
N THR A 84 14.50 17.94 8.85
CA THR A 84 15.08 16.68 9.36
C THR A 84 14.03 16.00 10.23
N THR A 85 13.69 14.77 9.90
CA THR A 85 12.83 13.92 10.73
C THR A 85 13.71 12.97 11.52
N GLU A 86 13.55 12.95 12.83
CA GLU A 86 14.27 12.06 13.73
C GLU A 86 13.36 10.94 14.20
N ASN A 87 13.82 9.71 14.08
CA ASN A 87 13.17 8.54 14.64
C ASN A 87 14.01 7.97 15.77
N TYR A 88 13.38 7.73 16.89
CA TYR A 88 14.00 7.26 18.12
C TYR A 88 13.71 5.78 18.33
N PHE A 89 14.75 5.00 18.66
CA PHE A 89 14.64 3.55 18.80
C PHE A 89 15.26 3.08 20.11
N PHE A 90 14.55 2.17 20.80
CA PHE A 90 15.13 1.29 21.81
C PHE A 90 15.38 -0.08 21.21
N TYR A 91 16.54 -0.64 21.53
CA TYR A 91 16.90 -2.00 21.20
C TYR A 91 16.75 -2.88 22.43
N TYR A 92 16.29 -4.09 22.24
CA TYR A 92 16.02 -5.07 23.27
C TYR A 92 16.42 -6.47 22.80
N GLY A 93 16.33 -7.47 23.73
CA GLY A 93 16.70 -8.86 23.41
C GLY A 93 18.21 -9.11 23.43
N ASN A 94 18.60 -10.23 22.91
CA ASN A 94 20.00 -10.68 22.91
C ASN A 94 20.77 -10.26 21.64
N GLU A 95 20.08 -9.85 20.60
CA GLU A 95 20.66 -9.43 19.33
C GLU A 95 20.24 -7.99 19.02
N GLU A 96 21.18 -7.17 18.56
CA GLU A 96 20.92 -5.75 18.22
C GLU A 96 19.97 -5.56 17.01
N GLN A 97 19.29 -6.60 16.59
CA GLN A 97 18.35 -6.56 15.46
C GLN A 97 16.91 -6.21 15.89
N GLU A 98 16.58 -6.49 17.16
CA GLU A 98 15.25 -6.24 17.69
C GLU A 98 15.16 -4.83 18.23
N LYS A 99 14.30 -4.02 17.60
CA LYS A 99 14.12 -2.60 17.94
C LYS A 99 12.65 -2.20 17.94
N MET A 100 12.29 -1.29 18.85
CA MET A 100 11.00 -0.60 18.84
C MET A 100 11.18 0.89 18.64
N GLN A 101 10.33 1.47 17.81
CA GLN A 101 10.26 2.92 17.66
C GLN A 101 9.44 3.51 18.79
N ILE A 102 9.92 4.63 19.33
CA ILE A 102 9.33 5.31 20.48
C ILE A 102 9.25 6.82 20.25
N PRO A 103 8.35 7.52 20.95
CA PRO A 103 8.31 8.98 20.98
C PRO A 103 9.57 9.58 21.63
N HIS A 104 9.90 10.80 21.27
CA HIS A 104 11.08 11.52 21.78
C HIS A 104 11.05 11.71 23.31
N ASP A 105 9.90 12.06 23.89
CA ASP A 105 9.71 12.25 25.32
C ASP A 105 10.05 10.98 26.14
N ILE A 106 9.62 9.83 25.63
CA ILE A 106 9.94 8.52 26.23
C ILE A 106 11.42 8.17 26.03
N TYR A 107 12.00 8.49 24.86
CA TYR A 107 13.42 8.28 24.61
C TYR A 107 14.31 9.01 25.62
N VAL A 108 13.94 10.21 25.99
CA VAL A 108 14.71 11.01 26.96
C VAL A 108 14.52 10.50 28.40
N GLN A 109 13.34 9.98 28.72
CA GLN A 109 12.97 9.56 30.09
C GLN A 109 13.69 8.30 30.55
N TYR A 110 13.94 7.33 29.69
CA TYR A 110 14.51 6.04 30.04
C TYR A 110 15.99 5.94 29.65
N ALA A 111 16.78 5.25 30.48
CA ALA A 111 18.20 4.96 30.24
C ALA A 111 18.43 3.52 29.76
N ILE A 112 19.64 3.24 29.27
CA ILE A 112 20.07 1.87 28.98
C ILE A 112 20.12 1.09 30.31
N GLY A 113 19.53 -0.12 30.30
CA GLY A 113 19.37 -0.97 31.49
C GLY A 113 18.00 -0.84 32.14
N ASP A 114 17.24 0.22 31.87
CA ASP A 114 15.89 0.37 32.39
C ASP A 114 14.92 -0.62 31.72
N LYS A 115 13.84 -0.91 32.46
CA LYS A 115 12.73 -1.70 31.95
C LYS A 115 11.59 -0.77 31.51
N ILE A 116 11.05 -1.05 30.34
CA ILE A 116 9.91 -0.32 29.79
C ILE A 116 8.78 -1.30 29.47
N PRO A 117 7.53 -1.00 29.83
CA PRO A 117 6.39 -1.80 29.41
C PRO A 117 6.22 -1.72 27.89
N ALA A 118 6.17 -2.86 27.24
CA ALA A 118 6.02 -2.97 25.79
C ALA A 118 4.98 -4.02 25.44
N TYR A 119 4.27 -3.77 24.35
CA TYR A 119 3.24 -4.66 23.83
C TYR A 119 3.86 -5.73 22.94
N THR A 120 3.32 -6.95 22.97
CA THR A 120 3.72 -8.06 22.09
C THR A 120 2.53 -8.96 21.77
N VAL A 121 2.60 -9.64 20.62
CA VAL A 121 1.63 -10.69 20.19
C VAL A 121 2.28 -12.06 20.32
N ASN A 122 3.59 -12.16 20.15
CA ASN A 122 4.32 -13.42 20.01
C ASN A 122 5.46 -13.61 21.04
N HIS A 123 5.60 -12.70 22.02
CA HIS A 123 6.68 -12.70 23.02
C HIS A 123 8.11 -12.59 22.45
N VAL A 124 8.21 -12.17 21.19
CA VAL A 124 9.50 -12.01 20.49
C VAL A 124 9.65 -10.57 20.02
N SER A 125 8.65 -10.08 19.28
CA SER A 125 8.65 -8.71 18.75
C SER A 125 7.83 -7.81 19.65
N TYR A 126 8.43 -6.69 20.07
CA TYR A 126 7.81 -5.74 20.98
C TYR A 126 7.62 -4.37 20.35
N GLY A 127 6.56 -3.70 20.73
CA GLY A 127 6.25 -2.34 20.32
C GLY A 127 5.82 -1.47 21.50
N TYR A 128 6.11 -0.18 21.41
CA TYR A 128 5.74 0.76 22.46
C TYR A 128 4.22 1.00 22.55
N THR A 129 3.54 0.93 21.41
CA THR A 129 2.07 1.06 21.36
C THR A 129 1.43 -0.22 20.85
N ARG A 130 0.16 -0.44 21.19
CA ARG A 130 -0.62 -1.58 20.68
C ARG A 130 -0.67 -1.61 19.17
N GLU A 131 -0.73 -0.45 18.52
CA GLU A 131 -0.76 -0.31 17.07
C GLU A 131 0.55 -0.73 16.41
N SER A 132 1.69 -0.58 17.10
CA SER A 132 3.02 -0.88 16.55
C SER A 132 3.36 -2.36 16.50
N ILE A 133 2.69 -3.21 17.31
CA ILE A 133 2.89 -4.66 17.31
C ILE A 133 2.10 -5.38 16.22
N LEU A 134 1.12 -4.70 15.63
CA LEU A 134 0.31 -5.29 14.58
C LEU A 134 0.89 -4.95 13.22
N PRO A 135 1.10 -5.91 12.34
CA PRO A 135 1.72 -5.70 11.03
C PRO A 135 0.75 -5.01 10.07
N ARG A 136 0.35 -3.77 10.40
CA ARG A 136 -0.56 -2.96 9.56
C ARG A 136 -0.01 -2.79 8.14
N GLU A 137 1.31 -2.59 8.03
CA GLU A 137 1.97 -2.45 6.74
C GLU A 137 1.97 -3.76 5.96
N GLU A 138 2.23 -4.89 6.61
CA GLU A 138 2.22 -6.20 5.98
C GLU A 138 0.80 -6.58 5.51
N PHE A 139 -0.21 -6.32 6.34
CA PHE A 139 -1.60 -6.53 5.99
C PHE A 139 -2.02 -5.65 4.80
N ARG A 140 -1.64 -4.36 4.81
CA ARG A 140 -1.89 -3.42 3.73
C ARG A 140 -1.16 -3.82 2.44
N GLN A 141 0.10 -4.23 2.52
CA GLN A 141 0.87 -4.68 1.37
C GLN A 141 0.28 -5.92 0.72
N ASN A 142 -0.15 -6.91 1.50
CA ASN A 142 -0.79 -8.11 0.98
C ASN A 142 -2.09 -7.81 0.23
N GLU A 143 -2.92 -6.90 0.73
CA GLU A 143 -4.14 -6.48 0.04
C GLU A 143 -3.83 -5.63 -1.21
N LEU A 144 -2.85 -4.72 -1.15
CA LEU A 144 -2.41 -3.97 -2.32
C LEU A 144 -1.86 -4.88 -3.42
N MET A 145 -1.09 -5.91 -3.07
CA MET A 145 -0.57 -6.89 -4.05
C MET A 145 -1.69 -7.67 -4.73
N LYS A 146 -2.73 -8.06 -4.00
CA LYS A 146 -3.92 -8.69 -4.59
C LYS A 146 -4.62 -7.74 -5.57
N CYS A 147 -4.84 -6.49 -5.17
CA CYS A 147 -5.44 -5.46 -6.03
C CYS A 147 -4.60 -5.19 -7.28
N PHE A 148 -3.28 -5.14 -7.15
CA PHE A 148 -2.36 -4.95 -8.27
C PHE A 148 -2.40 -6.12 -9.25
N GLY A 149 -2.51 -7.36 -8.77
CA GLY A 149 -2.70 -8.55 -9.60
C GLY A 149 -3.97 -8.48 -10.45
N VAL A 150 -5.08 -8.04 -9.86
CA VAL A 150 -6.36 -7.83 -10.57
C VAL A 150 -6.22 -6.74 -11.64
N LEU A 151 -5.56 -5.62 -11.33
CA LEU A 151 -5.30 -4.53 -12.29
C LEU A 151 -4.48 -4.99 -13.49
N LEU A 152 -3.41 -5.74 -13.25
CA LEU A 152 -2.59 -6.31 -14.31
C LEU A 152 -3.42 -7.22 -15.21
N GLY A 153 -4.25 -8.10 -14.64
CA GLY A 153 -5.16 -8.96 -15.40
C GLY A 153 -6.12 -8.17 -16.28
N VAL A 154 -6.79 -7.16 -15.74
CA VAL A 154 -7.69 -6.28 -16.49
C VAL A 154 -6.93 -5.51 -17.58
N GLY A 155 -5.72 -5.02 -17.29
CA GLY A 155 -4.86 -4.33 -18.25
C GLY A 155 -4.51 -5.21 -19.45
N ILE A 156 -4.09 -6.45 -19.21
CA ILE A 156 -3.75 -7.42 -20.27
C ILE A 156 -4.97 -7.71 -21.14
N VAL A 157 -6.13 -7.97 -20.52
CA VAL A 157 -7.38 -8.22 -21.26
C VAL A 157 -7.77 -7.01 -22.11
N THR A 158 -7.65 -5.81 -21.57
CA THR A 158 -7.95 -4.56 -22.29
C THR A 158 -7.04 -4.37 -23.50
N ILE A 159 -5.72 -4.62 -23.34
CA ILE A 159 -4.75 -4.55 -24.44
C ILE A 159 -5.07 -5.61 -25.52
N ALA A 160 -5.40 -6.83 -25.11
CA ALA A 160 -5.76 -7.91 -26.03
C ALA A 160 -7.01 -7.56 -26.85
N ILE A 161 -8.03 -6.98 -26.21
CA ILE A 161 -9.25 -6.50 -26.89
C ILE A 161 -8.92 -5.40 -27.91
N LEU A 162 -8.11 -4.41 -27.49
CA LEU A 162 -7.69 -3.31 -28.39
C LEU A 162 -6.90 -3.83 -29.58
N TYR A 163 -5.97 -4.76 -29.37
CA TYR A 163 -5.18 -5.38 -30.43
C TYR A 163 -6.07 -6.17 -31.40
N TRP A 164 -7.02 -6.95 -30.89
CA TRP A 164 -7.96 -7.72 -31.68
C TRP A 164 -8.86 -6.81 -32.55
N PHE A 165 -9.37 -5.74 -31.95
CA PHE A 165 -10.15 -4.72 -32.70
C PHE A 165 -9.32 -4.01 -33.77
N HIS A 166 -8.05 -3.70 -33.49
CA HIS A 166 -7.17 -3.07 -34.47
C HIS A 166 -6.88 -3.99 -35.69
N ARG A 167 -6.83 -5.30 -35.45
CA ARG A 167 -6.58 -6.29 -36.53
C ARG A 167 -7.79 -6.52 -37.42
N ILE A 168 -9.01 -6.38 -36.91
CA ILE A 168 -10.27 -6.62 -37.66
C ILE A 168 -10.76 -5.37 -38.43
N THR A 169 -10.27 -4.19 -38.05
CA THR A 169 -10.66 -2.91 -38.67
C THR A 169 -9.66 -2.44 -39.69
#